data_711aace612be49016d3a5957c7fb0e81
#
_entry.id   711aace612be49016d3a5957c7fb0e81
#
_cell.length_a   1.000
_cell.length_b   1.000
_cell.length_c   1.000
_cell.angle_alpha   90.00
_cell.angle_beta   90.00
_cell.angle_gamma   90.00
#
_symmetry.space_group_name_H-M   'P 1'
#
loop_
_entity.id
_entity.type
_entity.pdbx_description
1 polymer ?
#
loop_
_entity_poly.entity_id
_entity_poly.type
_entity_poly.pdbx_seq_one_letter_code
_entity_poly.pdbx_strand_id
1 'polypeptide(L)'
;MTRLKLALALFLSMVAPMLLPTFASAWAPAASATIHPGNQTFTEGAQCTSNFVFQEGTTVYLGQAAHCSGTGGQTETDGCTSGSLPLGTPVEVTGAAKSGTLAYNSWLAMQAAGESDPNTCAYNDLALIRLDPADAGRVNPSVPGYGGPAGVGSVGGLGSTVFSYGNSELRGGVTKLSPKQGTVIQNEGGGWSHIVVTVTPGVPGDSGSGFMNEAGQAIGVLSTLQLAPLAGTNGVGDLGKELAYAHSHGFPQLHLVRGTQTFNPSLAGAILGA
;
A
#
# COMPACT_ATOMS: atom_id res chain seq x y z
N MET A 1 13.37 5.77 -85.78
CA MET A 1 12.44 5.16 -84.81
C MET A 1 13.17 4.98 -83.47
N THR A 2 13.15 6.00 -82.62
CA THR A 2 13.92 6.07 -81.36
C THR A 2 12.97 5.78 -80.20
N ARG A 3 13.20 4.67 -79.49
CA ARG A 3 12.39 4.28 -78.31
C ARG A 3 12.91 4.96 -77.03
N LEU A 4 12.12 5.84 -76.51
CA LEU A 4 12.37 6.53 -75.23
C LEU A 4 12.00 5.54 -74.07
N LYS A 5 12.98 5.16 -73.24
CA LYS A 5 12.75 4.38 -72.03
C LYS A 5 12.53 5.32 -70.85
N LEU A 6 11.30 5.33 -70.31
CA LEU A 6 10.95 6.08 -69.12
C LEU A 6 11.33 5.21 -67.91
N ALA A 7 12.26 5.66 -67.11
CA ALA A 7 12.63 5.02 -65.83
C ALA A 7 11.80 5.68 -64.70
N LEU A 8 10.91 4.90 -64.08
CA LEU A 8 10.12 5.29 -62.94
C LEU A 8 10.91 4.99 -61.65
N ALA A 9 11.42 6.01 -60.99
CA ALA A 9 12.11 5.87 -59.69
C ALA A 9 11.06 5.87 -58.58
N LEU A 10 10.84 4.75 -57.92
CA LEU A 10 10.06 4.63 -56.69
C LEU A 10 10.89 5.19 -55.52
N PHE A 11 10.50 6.31 -54.95
CA PHE A 11 11.00 6.76 -53.68
C PHE A 11 10.22 6.05 -52.54
N LEU A 12 10.87 5.08 -51.91
CA LEU A 12 10.37 4.40 -50.72
C LEU A 12 10.72 5.30 -49.51
N SER A 13 9.77 6.08 -49.01
CA SER A 13 9.94 6.87 -47.80
C SER A 13 9.91 5.92 -46.58
N MET A 14 11.08 5.62 -46.02
CA MET A 14 11.19 4.97 -44.72
C MET A 14 10.76 5.97 -43.63
N VAL A 15 9.55 5.85 -43.13
CA VAL A 15 9.12 6.48 -41.89
C VAL A 15 9.67 5.66 -40.74
N ALA A 16 10.80 6.10 -40.17
CA ALA A 16 11.31 5.52 -38.94
C ALA A 16 10.34 5.86 -37.79
N PRO A 17 9.89 4.87 -36.99
CA PRO A 17 9.09 5.16 -35.80
C PRO A 17 9.97 5.96 -34.82
N MET A 18 9.59 7.19 -34.54
CA MET A 18 10.15 7.97 -33.44
C MET A 18 9.71 7.28 -32.13
N LEU A 19 10.59 6.52 -31.53
CA LEU A 19 10.45 6.09 -30.14
C LEU A 19 10.59 7.34 -29.28
N LEU A 20 9.44 7.90 -28.84
CA LEU A 20 9.43 8.92 -27.81
C LEU A 20 9.99 8.29 -26.53
N PRO A 21 10.99 8.90 -25.88
CA PRO A 21 11.45 8.39 -24.60
C PRO A 21 10.28 8.47 -23.61
N THR A 22 9.81 7.34 -23.13
CA THR A 22 8.95 7.30 -21.95
C THR A 22 9.82 7.70 -20.77
N PHE A 23 9.72 8.95 -20.33
CA PHE A 23 10.30 9.35 -19.06
C PHE A 23 9.55 8.55 -17.97
N ALA A 24 10.18 7.50 -17.45
CA ALA A 24 9.77 6.96 -16.18
C ALA A 24 9.85 8.13 -15.18
N SER A 25 8.73 8.49 -14.56
CA SER A 25 8.71 9.52 -13.53
C SER A 25 9.69 9.08 -12.44
N ALA A 26 10.79 9.80 -12.29
CA ALA A 26 11.73 9.50 -11.22
C ALA A 26 11.04 9.84 -9.90
N TRP A 27 10.98 8.88 -8.96
CA TRP A 27 10.45 9.10 -7.62
C TRP A 27 11.24 10.22 -6.93
N ALA A 28 10.57 10.99 -6.07
CA ALA A 28 11.25 12.00 -5.27
C ALA A 28 12.39 11.36 -4.45
N PRO A 29 13.51 12.05 -4.23
CA PRO A 29 14.53 11.59 -3.30
C PRO A 29 13.91 11.38 -1.90
N ALA A 30 14.23 10.29 -1.21
CA ALA A 30 13.64 9.97 0.09
C ALA A 30 13.78 11.09 1.13
N ALA A 31 14.92 11.82 1.10
CA ALA A 31 15.18 12.94 2.02
C ALA A 31 14.28 14.18 1.79
N SER A 32 13.61 14.29 0.64
CA SER A 32 12.76 15.44 0.28
C SER A 32 11.33 15.04 -0.09
N ALA A 33 11.04 13.75 -0.12
CA ALA A 33 9.70 13.26 -0.38
C ALA A 33 8.76 13.65 0.76
N THR A 34 7.57 14.11 0.41
CA THR A 34 6.53 14.43 1.39
C THR A 34 5.42 13.38 1.41
N ILE A 35 5.39 12.50 0.40
CA ILE A 35 4.46 11.37 0.32
C ILE A 35 5.27 10.07 0.28
N HIS A 36 5.00 9.19 1.23
CA HIS A 36 5.72 7.91 1.38
C HIS A 36 4.88 6.93 2.23
N PRO A 37 5.21 5.65 2.30
CA PRO A 37 4.66 4.74 3.30
C PRO A 37 4.76 5.33 4.70
N GLY A 38 3.71 5.20 5.51
CA GLY A 38 3.68 5.78 6.85
C GLY A 38 3.14 7.21 6.93
N ASN A 39 2.70 7.83 5.82
CA ASN A 39 1.92 9.07 5.92
C ASN A 39 0.58 8.82 6.61
N GLN A 40 0.14 9.79 7.40
CA GLN A 40 -1.23 9.79 7.91
C GLN A 40 -2.21 10.02 6.76
N THR A 41 -3.33 9.31 6.81
CA THR A 41 -4.44 9.47 5.89
C THR A 41 -5.71 9.78 6.69
N PHE A 42 -6.57 10.65 6.16
CA PHE A 42 -7.82 11.03 6.82
C PHE A 42 -8.97 10.88 5.84
N THR A 43 -9.92 10.02 6.19
CA THR A 43 -11.14 9.81 5.43
C THR A 43 -12.32 10.27 6.28
N GLU A 44 -12.93 11.40 5.94
CA GLU A 44 -13.96 12.07 6.76
C GLU A 44 -13.56 12.22 8.25
N GLY A 45 -12.27 12.51 8.50
CA GLY A 45 -11.72 12.69 9.84
C GLY A 45 -11.25 11.40 10.54
N ALA A 46 -11.52 10.22 10.00
CA ALA A 46 -10.96 8.97 10.51
C ALA A 46 -9.47 8.88 10.14
N GLN A 47 -8.58 8.83 11.15
CA GLN A 47 -7.13 8.79 10.95
C GLN A 47 -6.63 7.38 10.82
N CYS A 48 -5.84 7.15 9.77
CA CYS A 48 -5.11 5.91 9.50
C CYS A 48 -3.66 6.20 9.07
N THR A 49 -2.90 5.15 8.81
CA THR A 49 -1.52 5.20 8.30
C THR A 49 -1.42 4.45 6.97
N SER A 50 -0.81 5.08 5.98
CA SER A 50 -0.60 4.43 4.68
C SER A 50 0.42 3.27 4.74
N ASN A 51 0.22 2.24 3.90
CA ASN A 51 1.14 1.11 3.81
C ASN A 51 2.24 1.32 2.76
N PHE A 52 1.95 1.09 1.49
CA PHE A 52 2.92 1.09 0.41
C PHE A 52 2.42 1.91 -0.77
N VAL A 53 3.34 2.20 -1.69
CA VAL A 53 3.03 2.82 -2.98
C VAL A 53 2.76 1.71 -4.00
N PHE A 54 1.67 1.86 -4.75
CA PHE A 54 1.29 0.97 -5.84
C PHE A 54 1.16 1.78 -7.13
N GLN A 55 1.21 1.10 -8.26
CA GLN A 55 1.04 1.71 -9.57
C GLN A 55 0.25 0.80 -10.51
N GLU A 56 -0.60 1.41 -11.34
CA GLU A 56 -1.21 0.76 -12.49
C GLU A 56 -1.16 1.74 -13.67
N GLY A 57 -0.48 1.35 -14.74
CA GLY A 57 -0.16 2.27 -15.83
C GLY A 57 0.63 3.48 -15.33
N THR A 58 0.10 4.68 -15.51
CA THR A 58 0.71 5.93 -15.01
C THR A 58 0.10 6.42 -13.70
N THR A 59 -0.91 5.74 -13.19
CA THR A 59 -1.63 6.13 -11.97
C THR A 59 -0.90 5.61 -10.74
N VAL A 60 -0.65 6.50 -9.78
CA VAL A 60 0.00 6.20 -8.50
C VAL A 60 -1.05 6.11 -7.41
N TYR A 61 -0.95 5.08 -6.61
CA TYR A 61 -1.81 4.84 -5.46
C TYR A 61 -1.00 4.73 -4.18
N LEU A 62 -1.59 5.17 -3.09
CA LEU A 62 -1.11 4.91 -1.74
C LEU A 62 -2.10 3.93 -1.08
N GLY A 63 -1.61 2.85 -0.50
CA GLY A 63 -2.47 1.88 0.17
C GLY A 63 -2.80 2.28 1.60
N GLN A 64 -3.97 1.89 2.08
CA GLN A 64 -4.38 1.92 3.49
C GLN A 64 -5.29 0.72 3.79
N ALA A 65 -5.82 0.60 5.01
CA ALA A 65 -6.83 -0.40 5.31
C ALA A 65 -8.21 0.01 4.77
N ALA A 66 -9.05 -0.97 4.42
CA ALA A 66 -10.41 -0.71 3.94
C ALA A 66 -11.29 -0.10 5.04
N HIS A 67 -11.14 -0.56 6.28
CA HIS A 67 -11.90 -0.05 7.43
C HIS A 67 -11.62 1.43 7.74
N CYS A 68 -10.54 2.03 7.21
CA CYS A 68 -10.26 3.46 7.31
C CYS A 68 -11.35 4.34 6.66
N SER A 69 -12.15 3.73 5.78
CA SER A 69 -13.33 4.37 5.16
C SER A 69 -14.63 3.81 5.73
N GLY A 70 -14.57 3.03 6.83
CA GLY A 70 -15.74 2.43 7.47
C GLY A 70 -16.71 3.46 8.04
N THR A 71 -18.01 3.19 7.94
CA THR A 71 -19.07 4.04 8.51
C THR A 71 -19.71 3.43 9.76
N GLY A 72 -19.29 2.21 10.14
CA GLY A 72 -19.78 1.49 11.31
C GLY A 72 -18.93 1.67 12.56
N GLY A 73 -19.11 0.81 13.55
CA GLY A 73 -18.32 0.82 14.79
C GLY A 73 -16.90 0.32 14.56
N GLN A 74 -15.96 0.79 15.39
CA GLN A 74 -14.54 0.40 15.30
C GLN A 74 -14.27 -1.10 15.49
N THR A 75 -15.24 -1.86 15.96
CA THR A 75 -15.19 -3.31 16.15
C THR A 75 -15.79 -4.09 14.98
N GLU A 76 -16.35 -3.41 13.98
CA GLU A 76 -16.88 -4.04 12.79
C GLU A 76 -15.74 -4.30 11.81
N THR A 77 -15.38 -5.57 11.65
CA THR A 77 -14.24 -6.01 10.81
C THR A 77 -14.64 -6.95 9.69
N ASP A 78 -15.91 -7.38 9.62
CA ASP A 78 -16.42 -8.19 8.52
C ASP A 78 -16.75 -7.32 7.31
N GLY A 79 -15.85 -7.31 6.34
CA GLY A 79 -15.97 -6.46 5.15
C GLY A 79 -17.14 -6.82 4.23
N CYS A 80 -17.73 -8.00 4.35
CA CYS A 80 -18.91 -8.39 3.56
C CYS A 80 -20.20 -7.73 4.08
N THR A 81 -20.21 -7.27 5.32
CA THR A 81 -21.42 -6.72 5.98
C THR A 81 -21.22 -5.31 6.55
N SER A 82 -19.98 -4.91 6.82
CA SER A 82 -19.65 -3.60 7.39
C SER A 82 -19.86 -2.46 6.38
N GLY A 83 -20.36 -1.34 6.84
CA GLY A 83 -20.56 -0.16 5.99
C GLY A 83 -19.23 0.52 5.62
N SER A 84 -19.16 1.09 4.43
CA SER A 84 -18.03 1.88 3.94
C SER A 84 -18.49 3.11 3.17
N LEU A 85 -17.71 4.18 3.22
CA LEU A 85 -17.86 5.32 2.33
C LEU A 85 -17.69 4.90 0.87
N PRO A 86 -18.38 5.55 -0.09
CA PRO A 86 -18.32 5.16 -1.49
C PRO A 86 -16.97 5.44 -2.14
N LEU A 87 -16.66 4.70 -3.21
CA LEU A 87 -15.54 5.07 -4.09
C LEU A 87 -15.73 6.51 -4.59
N GLY A 88 -14.63 7.24 -4.74
CA GLY A 88 -14.65 8.67 -5.08
C GLY A 88 -14.58 9.59 -3.86
N THR A 89 -14.75 9.07 -2.65
CA THR A 89 -14.57 9.86 -1.41
C THR A 89 -13.17 10.47 -1.37
N PRO A 90 -13.04 11.79 -1.09
CA PRO A 90 -11.74 12.42 -0.87
C PRO A 90 -11.04 11.83 0.36
N VAL A 91 -9.73 11.62 0.23
CA VAL A 91 -8.87 11.18 1.34
C VAL A 91 -7.71 12.16 1.44
N GLU A 92 -7.60 12.83 2.57
CA GLU A 92 -6.45 13.68 2.85
C GLU A 92 -5.23 12.81 3.15
N VAL A 93 -4.09 13.16 2.55
CA VAL A 93 -2.80 12.50 2.79
C VAL A 93 -1.82 13.55 3.27
N THR A 94 -1.26 13.35 4.45
CA THR A 94 -0.26 14.29 4.99
C THR A 94 0.91 14.42 4.00
N GLY A 95 1.27 15.66 3.68
CA GLY A 95 2.35 15.95 2.72
C GLY A 95 1.93 16.03 1.26
N ALA A 96 0.71 15.63 0.91
CA ALA A 96 0.14 15.89 -0.40
C ALA A 96 -0.34 17.34 -0.52
N ALA A 97 -0.29 17.90 -1.73
CA ALA A 97 -0.83 19.24 -2.02
C ALA A 97 -2.34 19.20 -2.25
N LYS A 98 -2.87 18.05 -2.62
CA LYS A 98 -4.29 17.82 -2.87
C LYS A 98 -4.75 16.51 -2.24
N SER A 99 -6.03 16.46 -1.87
CA SER A 99 -6.63 15.20 -1.44
C SER A 99 -6.55 14.16 -2.56
N GLY A 100 -6.20 12.93 -2.18
CA GLY A 100 -6.40 11.77 -3.03
C GLY A 100 -7.87 11.36 -3.07
N THR A 101 -8.14 10.25 -3.73
CA THR A 101 -9.49 9.73 -3.92
C THR A 101 -9.52 8.25 -3.60
N LEU A 102 -10.46 7.79 -2.80
CA LEU A 102 -10.69 6.37 -2.54
C LEU A 102 -11.04 5.67 -3.87
N ALA A 103 -10.09 4.94 -4.43
CA ALA A 103 -10.22 4.33 -5.76
C ALA A 103 -10.60 2.84 -5.69
N TYR A 104 -10.21 2.17 -4.62
CA TYR A 104 -10.54 0.78 -4.33
C TYR A 104 -10.76 0.62 -2.83
N ASN A 105 -11.69 -0.23 -2.47
CA ASN A 105 -11.91 -0.68 -1.10
C ASN A 105 -12.38 -2.14 -1.16
N SER A 106 -11.66 -3.04 -0.50
CA SER A 106 -11.94 -4.48 -0.56
C SER A 106 -13.33 -4.82 0.00
N TRP A 107 -13.81 -4.09 1.00
CA TRP A 107 -15.15 -4.28 1.54
C TRP A 107 -16.23 -4.00 0.50
N LEU A 108 -16.11 -2.88 -0.21
CA LEU A 108 -17.04 -2.56 -1.29
C LEU A 108 -16.94 -3.56 -2.45
N ALA A 109 -15.74 -4.03 -2.77
CA ALA A 109 -15.53 -5.02 -3.81
C ALA A 109 -16.15 -6.38 -3.44
N MET A 110 -15.96 -6.82 -2.19
CA MET A 110 -16.57 -8.05 -1.66
C MET A 110 -18.10 -7.99 -1.68
N GLN A 111 -18.69 -6.90 -1.21
CA GLN A 111 -20.13 -6.71 -1.22
C GLN A 111 -20.69 -6.69 -2.64
N ALA A 112 -20.03 -6.00 -3.57
CA ALA A 112 -20.43 -5.96 -4.98
C ALA A 112 -20.33 -7.32 -5.68
N ALA A 113 -19.35 -8.15 -5.27
CA ALA A 113 -19.16 -9.50 -5.80
C ALA A 113 -20.08 -10.54 -5.16
N GLY A 114 -20.74 -10.22 -4.05
CA GLY A 114 -21.48 -11.19 -3.24
C GLY A 114 -20.57 -12.22 -2.60
N GLU A 115 -19.39 -11.79 -2.13
CA GLU A 115 -18.43 -12.67 -1.47
C GLU A 115 -19.02 -13.36 -0.25
N SER A 116 -18.68 -14.61 -0.04
CA SER A 116 -19.25 -15.45 1.03
C SER A 116 -18.22 -16.33 1.74
N ASP A 117 -16.95 -16.31 1.29
CA ASP A 117 -15.89 -17.00 2.04
C ASP A 117 -15.64 -16.26 3.35
N PRO A 118 -15.81 -16.94 4.51
CA PRO A 118 -15.76 -16.27 5.81
C PRO A 118 -14.37 -15.68 6.13
N ASN A 119 -13.30 -16.26 5.59
CA ASN A 119 -11.95 -15.75 5.83
C ASN A 119 -11.68 -14.52 4.97
N THR A 120 -12.12 -14.53 3.72
CA THR A 120 -12.05 -13.36 2.83
C THR A 120 -12.83 -12.20 3.43
N CYS A 121 -14.07 -12.45 3.89
CA CYS A 121 -14.90 -11.43 4.53
C CYS A 121 -14.27 -10.85 5.80
N ALA A 122 -13.66 -11.70 6.63
CA ALA A 122 -13.13 -11.27 7.93
C ALA A 122 -11.77 -10.54 7.84
N TYR A 123 -10.96 -10.82 6.83
CA TYR A 123 -9.54 -10.43 6.84
C TYR A 123 -9.06 -9.65 5.61
N ASN A 124 -9.86 -9.51 4.55
CA ASN A 124 -9.50 -8.70 3.39
C ASN A 124 -9.78 -7.22 3.66
N ASP A 125 -8.71 -6.47 3.98
CA ASP A 125 -8.82 -5.12 4.52
C ASP A 125 -7.91 -4.12 3.77
N LEU A 126 -7.81 -4.22 2.45
CA LEU A 126 -7.01 -3.32 1.62
C LEU A 126 -7.89 -2.26 0.95
N ALA A 127 -7.44 -1.00 1.01
CA ALA A 127 -7.95 0.09 0.17
C ALA A 127 -6.82 0.83 -0.55
N LEU A 128 -7.16 1.47 -1.67
CA LEU A 128 -6.24 2.26 -2.47
C LEU A 128 -6.74 3.71 -2.60
N ILE A 129 -5.84 4.62 -2.29
CA ILE A 129 -6.02 6.06 -2.49
C ILE A 129 -5.30 6.43 -3.79
N ARG A 130 -6.04 6.82 -4.81
CA ARG A 130 -5.45 7.39 -6.03
C ARG A 130 -4.94 8.79 -5.71
N LEU A 131 -3.65 9.01 -5.87
CA LEU A 131 -3.05 10.33 -5.70
C LEU A 131 -3.36 11.25 -6.89
N ASP A 132 -3.46 12.56 -6.61
CA ASP A 132 -3.54 13.54 -7.68
C ASP A 132 -2.23 13.50 -8.51
N PRO A 133 -2.30 13.53 -9.86
CA PRO A 133 -1.10 13.51 -10.69
C PRO A 133 -0.08 14.62 -10.38
N ALA A 134 -0.52 15.77 -9.85
CA ALA A 134 0.35 16.86 -9.43
C ALA A 134 1.25 16.50 -8.23
N ASP A 135 0.87 15.48 -7.45
CA ASP A 135 1.61 15.00 -6.30
C ASP A 135 2.56 13.84 -6.62
N ALA A 136 2.50 13.26 -7.83
CA ALA A 136 3.35 12.13 -8.22
C ALA A 136 4.86 12.40 -8.03
N GLY A 137 5.31 13.64 -8.32
CA GLY A 137 6.70 14.07 -8.11
C GLY A 137 7.11 14.28 -6.65
N ARG A 138 6.21 14.08 -5.68
CA ARG A 138 6.46 14.17 -4.23
C ARG A 138 6.58 12.81 -3.56
N VAL A 139 6.31 11.74 -4.31
CA VAL A 139 6.23 10.37 -3.78
C VAL A 139 7.61 9.73 -3.74
N ASN A 140 7.95 9.10 -2.62
CA ASN A 140 9.01 8.11 -2.53
C ASN A 140 8.44 6.80 -1.96
N PRO A 141 8.63 5.65 -2.63
CA PRO A 141 8.06 4.39 -2.19
C PRO A 141 8.77 3.72 -1.01
N SER A 142 9.87 4.30 -0.49
CA SER A 142 10.61 3.70 0.62
C SER A 142 9.94 3.95 1.97
N VAL A 143 9.96 2.92 2.83
CA VAL A 143 9.47 3.03 4.21
C VAL A 143 10.48 3.84 5.04
N PRO A 144 10.07 4.90 5.75
CA PRO A 144 10.97 5.73 6.54
C PRO A 144 11.78 4.91 7.54
N GLY A 145 13.06 5.22 7.62
CA GLY A 145 14.01 4.57 8.53
C GLY A 145 14.43 3.15 8.15
N TYR A 146 13.56 2.39 7.48
CA TYR A 146 13.85 1.02 7.05
C TYR A 146 14.27 0.89 5.59
N GLY A 147 13.81 1.76 4.70
CA GLY A 147 13.93 1.50 3.26
C GLY A 147 12.99 0.38 2.80
N GLY A 148 13.26 -0.24 1.65
CA GLY A 148 12.32 -1.18 1.03
C GLY A 148 11.02 -0.49 0.58
N PRO A 149 9.96 -1.23 0.18
CA PRO A 149 9.93 -2.68 0.04
C PRO A 149 10.75 -3.20 -1.15
N ALA A 150 11.29 -4.41 -1.01
CA ALA A 150 12.04 -5.07 -2.08
C ALA A 150 11.14 -5.79 -3.10
N GLY A 151 9.86 -5.86 -2.84
CA GLY A 151 8.81 -6.55 -3.61
C GLY A 151 7.72 -7.05 -2.68
N VAL A 152 6.74 -7.80 -3.20
CA VAL A 152 5.76 -8.53 -2.41
C VAL A 152 6.38 -9.87 -1.99
N GLY A 153 6.20 -10.23 -0.73
CA GLY A 153 6.62 -11.49 -0.17
C GLY A 153 5.51 -12.20 0.58
N SER A 154 5.85 -13.29 1.23
CA SER A 154 4.96 -14.00 2.16
C SER A 154 5.40 -13.77 3.59
N VAL A 155 4.44 -13.84 4.50
CA VAL A 155 4.71 -13.93 5.93
C VAL A 155 5.45 -15.24 6.19
N GLY A 156 6.53 -15.19 6.93
CA GLY A 156 7.25 -16.38 7.35
C GLY A 156 6.45 -17.23 8.35
N GLY A 157 7.03 -18.33 8.79
CA GLY A 157 6.46 -19.16 9.85
C GLY A 157 6.39 -18.43 11.20
N LEU A 158 5.83 -19.09 12.20
CA LEU A 158 5.85 -18.58 13.58
C LEU A 158 7.29 -18.29 14.02
N GLY A 159 7.49 -17.18 14.70
CA GLY A 159 8.79 -16.69 15.11
C GLY A 159 9.51 -15.82 14.09
N SER A 160 8.99 -15.68 12.86
CA SER A 160 9.57 -14.80 11.86
C SER A 160 9.51 -13.33 12.28
N THR A 161 10.60 -12.60 12.05
CA THR A 161 10.68 -11.17 12.37
C THR A 161 9.92 -10.35 11.33
N VAL A 162 9.25 -9.31 11.81
CA VAL A 162 8.51 -8.36 10.98
C VAL A 162 8.86 -6.92 11.34
N PHE A 163 8.74 -6.02 10.36
CA PHE A 163 9.05 -4.59 10.47
C PHE A 163 7.88 -3.77 9.95
N SER A 164 7.57 -2.65 10.61
CA SER A 164 6.49 -1.75 10.19
C SER A 164 6.79 -0.32 10.60
N TYR A 165 6.04 0.62 10.02
CA TYR A 165 6.10 2.03 10.38
C TYR A 165 4.67 2.56 10.52
N GLY A 166 4.21 2.74 11.76
CA GLY A 166 2.91 3.33 12.06
C GLY A 166 3.04 4.81 12.41
N ASN A 167 1.97 5.58 12.20
CA ASN A 167 2.00 7.04 12.42
C ASN A 167 0.69 7.56 13.03
N SER A 168 0.29 6.96 14.15
CA SER A 168 -0.90 7.35 14.88
C SER A 168 -0.74 8.73 15.54
N GLU A 169 -1.79 9.55 15.47
CA GLU A 169 -1.87 10.82 16.21
C GLU A 169 -1.77 10.64 17.74
N LEU A 170 -2.16 9.46 18.25
CA LEU A 170 -2.02 9.12 19.67
C LEU A 170 -0.57 9.10 20.16
N ARG A 171 0.39 9.11 19.23
CA ARG A 171 1.83 9.24 19.57
C ARG A 171 2.27 10.68 19.79
N GLY A 172 1.38 11.66 19.65
CA GLY A 172 1.65 13.08 19.90
C GLY A 172 2.78 13.67 19.04
N GLY A 173 2.98 13.14 17.82
CA GLY A 173 4.04 13.59 16.91
C GLY A 173 5.44 13.03 17.25
N VAL A 174 5.55 12.09 18.20
CA VAL A 174 6.84 11.45 18.54
C VAL A 174 7.18 10.38 17.47
N THR A 175 7.87 10.79 16.39
CA THR A 175 8.21 9.94 15.24
C THR A 175 9.04 8.72 15.64
N LYS A 176 9.86 8.82 16.69
CA LYS A 176 10.67 7.70 17.22
C LYS A 176 9.83 6.51 17.73
N LEU A 177 8.52 6.68 17.91
CA LEU A 177 7.59 5.62 18.26
C LEU A 177 6.91 5.00 17.02
N SER A 178 7.19 5.50 15.83
CA SER A 178 6.62 5.02 14.57
C SER A 178 7.24 3.72 14.06
N PRO A 179 8.59 3.54 14.07
CA PRO A 179 9.20 2.27 13.70
C PRO A 179 8.82 1.14 14.65
N LYS A 180 8.49 -0.02 14.09
CA LYS A 180 8.11 -1.23 14.80
C LYS A 180 8.96 -2.39 14.33
N GLN A 181 9.33 -3.24 15.27
CA GLN A 181 9.92 -4.55 15.01
C GLN A 181 9.24 -5.57 15.92
N GLY A 182 8.94 -6.72 15.37
CA GLY A 182 8.23 -7.74 16.14
C GLY A 182 8.32 -9.11 15.54
N THR A 183 7.40 -9.97 15.95
CA THR A 183 7.43 -11.39 15.61
C THR A 183 6.01 -11.88 15.32
N VAL A 184 5.90 -12.78 14.35
CA VAL A 184 4.66 -13.50 14.04
C VAL A 184 4.47 -14.57 15.12
N ILE A 185 3.30 -14.55 15.79
CA ILE A 185 2.98 -15.50 16.85
C ILE A 185 1.84 -16.47 16.51
N GLN A 186 1.02 -16.13 15.50
CA GLN A 186 -0.10 -16.95 15.06
C GLN A 186 -0.47 -16.62 13.61
N ASN A 187 -1.03 -17.61 12.89
CA ASN A 187 -1.67 -17.42 11.59
C ASN A 187 -3.16 -17.77 11.73
N GLU A 188 -4.02 -16.99 11.12
CA GLU A 188 -5.48 -17.13 11.18
C GLU A 188 -6.10 -17.14 9.78
N GLY A 189 -7.37 -17.52 9.70
CA GLY A 189 -8.16 -17.41 8.49
C GLY A 189 -7.56 -18.12 7.27
N GLY A 190 -6.92 -19.28 7.44
CA GLY A 190 -6.26 -19.97 6.34
C GLY A 190 -5.11 -19.16 5.71
N GLY A 191 -4.45 -18.32 6.52
CA GLY A 191 -3.34 -17.46 6.10
C GLY A 191 -3.80 -16.12 5.50
N TRP A 192 -5.03 -15.69 5.77
CA TRP A 192 -5.48 -14.32 5.46
C TRP A 192 -5.01 -13.30 6.50
N SER A 193 -4.79 -13.74 7.75
CA SER A 193 -4.35 -12.86 8.83
C SER A 193 -3.21 -13.49 9.62
N HIS A 194 -2.33 -12.63 10.13
CA HIS A 194 -1.16 -12.99 10.93
C HIS A 194 -1.15 -12.14 12.18
N ILE A 195 -1.11 -12.80 13.34
CA ILE A 195 -1.01 -12.11 14.61
C ILE A 195 0.46 -11.84 14.90
N VAL A 196 0.77 -10.57 15.13
CA VAL A 196 2.12 -10.11 15.44
C VAL A 196 2.18 -9.42 16.79
N VAL A 197 3.29 -9.58 17.48
CA VAL A 197 3.67 -8.77 18.64
C VAL A 197 4.84 -7.89 18.28
N THR A 198 4.75 -6.60 18.54
CA THR A 198 5.81 -5.63 18.22
C THR A 198 6.24 -4.85 19.46
N VAL A 199 7.49 -4.38 19.48
CA VAL A 199 8.07 -3.58 20.59
C VAL A 199 7.27 -2.31 20.83
N THR A 200 6.83 -1.64 19.74
CA THR A 200 5.85 -0.56 19.79
C THR A 200 4.54 -1.08 19.20
N PRO A 201 3.56 -1.52 20.00
CA PRO A 201 2.30 -2.05 19.49
C PRO A 201 1.60 -1.07 18.54
N GLY A 202 0.91 -1.60 17.54
CA GLY A 202 -0.02 -0.82 16.74
C GLY A 202 -1.16 -0.34 17.62
N VAL A 203 -1.50 0.94 17.53
CA VAL A 203 -2.60 1.57 18.25
C VAL A 203 -3.57 2.20 17.26
N PRO A 204 -4.78 2.59 17.67
CA PRO A 204 -5.72 3.30 16.77
C PRO A 204 -5.01 4.42 16.01
N GLY A 205 -5.22 4.49 14.69
CA GLY A 205 -4.49 5.39 13.78
C GLY A 205 -3.25 4.79 13.13
N ASP A 206 -2.66 3.71 13.66
CA ASP A 206 -1.67 2.90 12.93
C ASP A 206 -2.32 1.97 11.89
N SER A 207 -3.64 1.82 11.90
CA SER A 207 -4.44 1.07 10.93
C SER A 207 -4.00 1.36 9.49
N GLY A 208 -3.84 0.33 8.70
CA GLY A 208 -3.38 0.46 7.31
C GLY A 208 -1.88 0.44 7.13
N SER A 209 -1.05 0.61 8.17
CA SER A 209 0.42 0.59 8.04
C SER A 209 0.92 -0.75 7.48
N GLY A 210 1.96 -0.66 6.61
CA GLY A 210 2.53 -1.83 5.94
C GLY A 210 3.51 -2.60 6.82
N PHE A 211 3.51 -3.91 6.67
CA PHE A 211 4.47 -4.82 7.30
C PHE A 211 5.41 -5.42 6.26
N MET A 212 6.69 -5.54 6.61
CA MET A 212 7.74 -6.17 5.81
C MET A 212 8.36 -7.35 6.58
N ASN A 213 8.87 -8.35 5.85
CA ASN A 213 9.66 -9.44 6.41
C ASN A 213 11.16 -9.09 6.49
N GLU A 214 11.99 -10.03 6.95
CA GLU A 214 13.45 -9.86 7.08
C GLU A 214 14.18 -9.62 5.75
N ALA A 215 13.58 -9.99 4.63
CA ALA A 215 14.09 -9.69 3.29
C ALA A 215 13.64 -8.31 2.77
N GLY A 216 12.93 -7.52 3.58
CA GLY A 216 12.37 -6.23 3.19
C GLY A 216 11.20 -6.34 2.21
N GLN A 217 10.57 -7.49 2.08
CA GLN A 217 9.42 -7.67 1.21
C GLN A 217 8.15 -7.27 1.95
N ALA A 218 7.24 -6.57 1.27
CA ALA A 218 5.91 -6.22 1.75
C ALA A 218 5.07 -7.48 1.93
N ILE A 219 4.51 -7.70 3.13
CA ILE A 219 3.82 -8.92 3.51
C ILE A 219 2.40 -8.71 4.02
N GLY A 220 2.07 -7.51 4.49
CA GLY A 220 0.74 -7.32 5.05
C GLY A 220 0.39 -5.89 5.40
N VAL A 221 -0.87 -5.72 5.81
CA VAL A 221 -1.51 -4.46 6.19
C VAL A 221 -2.04 -4.57 7.61
N LEU A 222 -1.73 -3.61 8.49
CA LEU A 222 -2.26 -3.59 9.85
C LEU A 222 -3.76 -3.34 9.83
N SER A 223 -4.52 -4.32 10.29
CA SER A 223 -5.97 -4.30 10.30
C SER A 223 -6.56 -4.10 11.71
N THR A 224 -6.10 -4.86 12.69
CA THR A 224 -6.73 -4.88 14.01
C THR A 224 -5.74 -4.73 15.17
N LEU A 225 -6.24 -4.15 16.27
CA LEU A 225 -5.61 -4.23 17.59
C LEU A 225 -6.37 -5.28 18.41
N GLN A 226 -5.67 -6.30 18.87
CA GLN A 226 -6.27 -7.39 19.64
C GLN A 226 -6.16 -7.12 21.14
N LEU A 227 -7.24 -7.47 21.86
CA LEU A 227 -7.31 -7.39 23.31
C LEU A 227 -7.15 -8.76 23.98
N ALA A 228 -7.38 -9.84 23.22
CA ALA A 228 -7.25 -11.23 23.66
C ALA A 228 -6.78 -12.10 22.47
N PRO A 229 -6.08 -13.24 22.72
CA PRO A 229 -5.65 -13.75 24.04
C PRO A 229 -4.48 -12.98 24.66
N LEU A 230 -3.75 -12.19 23.85
CA LEU A 230 -2.63 -11.34 24.30
C LEU A 230 -2.90 -9.89 23.88
N ALA A 231 -3.18 -9.05 24.87
CA ALA A 231 -3.44 -7.64 24.63
C ALA A 231 -2.22 -6.92 24.02
N GLY A 232 -2.47 -6.03 23.07
CA GLY A 232 -1.42 -5.28 22.38
C GLY A 232 -0.80 -6.03 21.19
N THR A 233 -1.32 -7.19 20.80
CA THR A 233 -1.00 -7.81 19.52
C THR A 233 -1.81 -7.17 18.40
N ASN A 234 -1.33 -7.31 17.17
CA ASN A 234 -2.00 -6.76 15.99
C ASN A 234 -2.30 -7.88 15.00
N GLY A 235 -3.48 -7.82 14.40
CA GLY A 235 -3.83 -8.59 13.22
C GLY A 235 -3.35 -7.88 11.97
N VAL A 236 -2.63 -8.59 11.13
CA VAL A 236 -2.04 -8.10 9.87
C VAL A 236 -2.62 -8.92 8.73
N GLY A 237 -3.39 -8.28 7.84
CA GLY A 237 -3.92 -8.90 6.62
C GLY A 237 -2.79 -9.30 5.68
N ASP A 238 -2.92 -10.44 4.99
CA ASP A 238 -1.92 -10.93 4.02
C ASP A 238 -2.00 -10.12 2.72
N LEU A 239 -1.01 -9.29 2.47
CA LEU A 239 -0.97 -8.41 1.30
C LEU A 239 -1.01 -9.18 -0.02
N GLY A 240 -0.41 -10.37 -0.09
CA GLY A 240 -0.43 -11.19 -1.30
C GLY A 240 -1.84 -11.61 -1.68
N LYS A 241 -2.65 -12.04 -0.70
CA LYS A 241 -4.06 -12.41 -0.89
C LYS A 241 -4.92 -11.18 -1.19
N GLU A 242 -4.72 -10.07 -0.49
CA GLU A 242 -5.42 -8.81 -0.72
C GLU A 242 -5.18 -8.27 -2.14
N LEU A 243 -3.93 -8.31 -2.62
CA LEU A 243 -3.60 -7.91 -3.99
C LEU A 243 -4.18 -8.88 -5.02
N ALA A 244 -4.16 -10.20 -4.77
CA ALA A 244 -4.79 -11.16 -5.67
C ALA A 244 -6.30 -10.92 -5.79
N TYR A 245 -6.95 -10.53 -4.69
CA TYR A 245 -8.36 -10.13 -4.70
C TYR A 245 -8.56 -8.85 -5.51
N ALA A 246 -7.77 -7.81 -5.30
CA ALA A 246 -7.83 -6.56 -6.05
C ALA A 246 -7.61 -6.79 -7.56
N HIS A 247 -6.67 -7.67 -7.94
CA HIS A 247 -6.42 -8.04 -9.34
C HIS A 247 -7.66 -8.61 -10.04
N SER A 248 -8.44 -9.43 -9.34
CA SER A 248 -9.67 -10.01 -9.88
C SER A 248 -10.88 -9.06 -9.82
N HIS A 249 -10.75 -7.92 -9.10
CA HIS A 249 -11.85 -6.99 -8.84
C HIS A 249 -11.52 -5.54 -9.25
N GLY A 250 -11.02 -5.39 -10.48
CA GLY A 250 -10.91 -4.08 -11.14
C GLY A 250 -9.51 -3.52 -11.27
N PHE A 251 -8.47 -4.14 -10.69
CA PHE A 251 -7.09 -3.68 -10.72
C PHE A 251 -6.11 -4.74 -11.25
N PRO A 252 -6.31 -5.29 -12.47
CA PRO A 252 -5.58 -6.46 -12.95
C PRO A 252 -4.08 -6.25 -13.17
N GLN A 253 -3.62 -5.01 -13.26
CA GLN A 253 -2.21 -4.66 -13.48
C GLN A 253 -1.60 -3.88 -12.31
N LEU A 254 -2.32 -3.79 -11.19
CA LEU A 254 -1.81 -3.14 -10.00
C LEU A 254 -0.56 -3.85 -9.50
N HIS A 255 0.49 -3.11 -9.24
CA HIS A 255 1.72 -3.66 -8.68
C HIS A 255 2.31 -2.77 -7.61
N LEU A 256 2.98 -3.40 -6.65
CA LEU A 256 3.76 -2.73 -5.63
C LEU A 256 4.96 -2.04 -6.26
N VAL A 257 5.19 -0.78 -5.93
CA VAL A 257 6.41 -0.05 -6.30
C VAL A 257 7.50 -0.35 -5.28
N ARG A 258 8.66 -0.81 -5.78
CA ARG A 258 9.82 -1.08 -4.92
C ARG A 258 10.39 0.22 -4.36
N GLY A 259 10.84 0.16 -3.11
CA GLY A 259 11.54 1.26 -2.48
C GLY A 259 12.82 1.64 -3.22
N THR A 260 13.14 2.93 -3.22
CA THR A 260 14.38 3.47 -3.80
C THR A 260 15.58 3.34 -2.87
N GLN A 261 15.31 3.11 -1.58
CA GLN A 261 16.33 2.86 -0.55
C GLN A 261 16.41 1.36 -0.26
N THR A 262 17.63 0.87 -0.08
CA THR A 262 17.88 -0.52 0.35
C THR A 262 17.26 -0.74 1.72
N PHE A 263 16.60 -1.88 1.90
CA PHE A 263 16.05 -2.27 3.19
C PHE A 263 17.15 -2.50 4.24
N ASN A 264 16.96 -1.96 5.42
CA ASN A 264 17.82 -2.13 6.60
C ASN A 264 16.99 -2.64 7.78
N PRO A 265 17.15 -3.90 8.22
CA PRO A 265 16.38 -4.50 9.30
C PRO A 265 16.82 -4.05 10.70
N SER A 266 17.16 -2.77 10.88
CA SER A 266 17.63 -2.22 12.15
C SER A 266 16.57 -1.31 12.77
N LEU A 267 15.91 -1.78 13.83
CA LEU A 267 14.99 -0.93 14.62
C LEU A 267 15.70 0.30 15.18
N ALA A 268 16.91 0.13 15.71
CA ALA A 268 17.68 1.25 16.25
C ALA A 268 18.03 2.27 15.13
N GLY A 269 18.41 1.77 13.94
CA GLY A 269 18.65 2.62 12.77
C GLY A 269 17.40 3.36 12.33
N ALA A 270 16.26 2.69 12.31
CA ALA A 270 14.99 3.30 11.95
C ALA A 270 14.54 4.37 12.95
N ILE A 271 14.73 4.14 14.26
CA ILE A 271 14.43 5.12 15.32
C ILE A 271 15.33 6.36 15.22
N LEU A 272 16.60 6.17 14.86
CA LEU A 272 17.54 7.29 14.73
C LEU A 272 17.34 8.11 13.45
N GLY A 273 16.78 7.48 12.42
CA GLY A 273 16.48 8.11 11.13
C GLY A 273 15.04 8.65 11.01
N ALA A 274 14.21 8.48 12.04
CA ALA A 274 12.80 8.86 12.06
C ALA A 274 12.57 10.30 12.56
#